data_32b702305ec0315f6b9cff6a8de4ef32
#
_entry.id   32b702305ec0315f6b9cff6a8de4ef32
#
_cell.length_a   1.000
_cell.length_b   1.000
_cell.length_c   1.000
_cell.angle_alpha   90.00
_cell.angle_beta   90.00
_cell.angle_gamma   90.00
#
_symmetry.space_group_name_H-M   'P 1'
#
loop_
_entity.id
_entity.type
_entity.pdbx_description
1 polymer ?
#
loop_
_entity_poly.entity_id
_entity_poly.type
_entity_poly.pdbx_seq_one_letter_code
_entity_poly.pdbx_strand_id
1 'polypeptide(L)'
;AGLGLTPSYTWAGKIKQAFLRFVANQVLFKKPNQVMKEVLGSYGIDTLNASVFDLMVRKATLLLQSGSPGFEYYRSDLSSNIRFIGALLPHQGKKHKTPWFDERLNLYKEVILVTQGTVERDVEKIIVPVLEAYKDSEVLVVATTGGSDTAMLRSRFPHVNLIIEDFIPFEDIMPYADVYITNGGYGGVM
;
A
#
# COMPACT_ATOMS: atom_id res chain seq x y z
N ALA A 1 4.78 13.07 2.41
CA ALA A 1 4.87 11.66 2.03
C ALA A 1 5.46 11.58 0.63
N GLY A 2 6.24 10.55 0.34
CA GLY A 2 6.81 10.31 -0.99
C GLY A 2 8.14 11.01 -1.31
N LEU A 3 8.67 11.82 -0.41
CA LEU A 3 9.95 12.50 -0.62
C LEU A 3 11.15 11.77 0.02
N GLY A 4 10.96 10.56 0.56
CA GLY A 4 12.02 9.82 1.27
C GLY A 4 12.54 10.54 2.52
N LEU A 5 11.79 11.49 3.04
CA LEU A 5 12.20 12.29 4.20
C LEU A 5 11.53 11.75 5.47
N THR A 6 12.34 11.42 6.46
CA THR A 6 11.87 11.07 7.79
C THR A 6 11.44 12.34 8.55
N PRO A 7 10.41 12.27 9.42
CA PRO A 7 10.04 13.36 10.31
C PRO A 7 11.21 13.75 11.21
N SER A 8 11.43 15.05 11.38
CA SER A 8 12.46 15.59 12.26
C SER A 8 11.81 16.42 13.38
N TYR A 9 12.21 16.14 14.62
CA TYR A 9 11.65 16.81 15.81
C TYR A 9 12.50 17.99 16.27
N THR A 10 13.65 18.22 15.62
CA THR A 10 14.51 19.39 15.88
C THR A 10 13.85 20.69 15.41
N TRP A 11 14.24 21.81 15.97
CA TRP A 11 13.75 23.13 15.57
C TRP A 11 13.94 23.40 14.06
N ALA A 12 15.14 23.16 13.56
CA ALA A 12 15.44 23.30 12.13
C ALA A 12 14.59 22.36 11.26
N GLY A 13 14.39 21.11 11.72
CA GLY A 13 13.54 20.15 11.06
C GLY A 13 12.06 20.57 10.98
N LYS A 14 11.55 21.16 12.06
CA LYS A 14 10.18 21.71 12.08
C LYS A 14 9.99 22.86 11.10
N ILE A 15 10.96 23.77 10.99
CA ILE A 15 10.95 24.86 9.99
C ILE A 15 10.96 24.27 8.58
N LYS A 16 11.87 23.34 8.29
CA LYS A 16 11.93 22.65 6.99
C LYS A 16 10.59 21.99 6.63
N GLN A 17 9.98 21.29 7.57
CA GLN A 17 8.69 20.63 7.35
C GLN A 17 7.56 21.63 7.13
N ALA A 18 7.55 22.76 7.86
CA ALA A 18 6.57 23.84 7.65
C ALA A 18 6.71 24.45 6.25
N PHE A 19 7.94 24.72 5.82
CA PHE A 19 8.22 25.23 4.49
C PHE A 19 7.79 24.24 3.40
N LEU A 20 8.13 22.96 3.54
CA LEU A 20 7.73 21.92 2.58
C LEU A 20 6.20 21.77 2.51
N ARG A 21 5.51 21.84 3.64
CA ARG A 21 4.02 21.87 3.67
C ARG A 21 3.46 23.09 2.96
N PHE A 22 4.04 24.26 3.18
CA PHE A 22 3.64 25.48 2.48
C PHE A 22 3.80 25.32 0.97
N VAL A 23 4.97 24.88 0.48
CA VAL A 23 5.22 24.65 -0.94
C VAL A 23 4.26 23.59 -1.50
N ALA A 24 4.07 22.47 -0.82
CA ALA A 24 3.15 21.43 -1.24
C ALA A 24 1.72 21.98 -1.42
N ASN A 25 1.21 22.74 -0.45
CA ASN A 25 -0.15 23.27 -0.49
C ASN A 25 -0.34 24.37 -1.54
N GLN A 26 0.68 25.24 -1.74
CA GLN A 26 0.58 26.38 -2.65
C GLN A 26 0.94 26.06 -4.09
N VAL A 27 1.71 24.98 -4.33
CA VAL A 27 2.17 24.58 -5.67
C VAL A 27 1.50 23.27 -6.09
N LEU A 28 1.80 22.17 -5.39
CA LEU A 28 1.37 20.84 -5.81
C LEU A 28 -0.15 20.64 -5.64
N PHE A 29 -0.71 21.08 -4.52
CA PHE A 29 -2.11 20.86 -4.15
C PHE A 29 -2.98 22.11 -4.26
N LYS A 30 -2.49 23.16 -4.90
CA LYS A 30 -3.25 24.42 -5.08
C LYS A 30 -4.58 24.15 -5.79
N LYS A 31 -4.55 23.48 -6.93
CA LYS A 31 -5.75 23.19 -7.71
C LYS A 31 -6.72 22.24 -6.98
N PRO A 32 -6.29 21.07 -6.43
CA PRO A 32 -7.16 20.23 -5.58
C PRO A 32 -7.78 20.98 -4.40
N ASN A 33 -7.02 21.81 -3.70
CA ASN A 33 -7.53 22.61 -2.57
C ASN A 33 -8.56 23.64 -3.02
N GLN A 34 -8.37 24.26 -4.18
CA GLN A 34 -9.32 25.22 -4.75
C GLN A 34 -10.63 24.52 -5.13
N VAL A 35 -10.55 23.42 -5.88
CA VAL A 35 -11.74 22.64 -6.27
C VAL A 35 -12.52 22.17 -5.04
N MET A 36 -11.81 21.67 -4.01
CA MET A 36 -12.45 21.29 -2.74
C MET A 36 -13.21 22.47 -2.12
N LYS A 37 -12.60 23.66 -2.07
CA LYS A 37 -13.24 24.87 -1.52
C LYS A 37 -14.48 25.27 -2.29
N GLU A 38 -14.42 25.24 -3.61
CA GLU A 38 -15.54 25.58 -4.49
C GLU A 38 -16.71 24.59 -4.31
N VAL A 39 -16.41 23.28 -4.35
CA VAL A 39 -17.42 22.23 -4.18
C VAL A 39 -18.06 22.31 -2.79
N LEU A 40 -17.28 22.34 -1.73
CA LEU A 40 -17.82 22.37 -0.37
C LEU A 40 -18.54 23.71 -0.07
N GLY A 41 -18.03 24.80 -0.62
CA GLY A 41 -18.67 26.12 -0.53
C GLY A 41 -20.06 26.16 -1.14
N SER A 42 -20.30 25.46 -2.27
CA SER A 42 -21.62 25.35 -2.87
C SER A 42 -22.64 24.61 -2.00
N TYR A 43 -22.18 23.81 -1.04
CA TYR A 43 -23.00 23.15 -0.03
C TYR A 43 -23.00 23.87 1.33
N GLY A 44 -22.44 25.07 1.42
CA GLY A 44 -22.35 25.82 2.69
C GLY A 44 -21.40 25.21 3.73
N ILE A 45 -20.49 24.35 3.31
CA ILE A 45 -19.55 23.66 4.22
C ILE A 45 -18.25 24.46 4.31
N ASP A 46 -17.92 24.94 5.52
CA ASP A 46 -16.66 25.61 5.80
C ASP A 46 -15.48 24.60 5.73
N THR A 47 -14.45 24.96 4.99
CA THR A 47 -13.23 24.17 4.82
C THR A 47 -12.18 24.40 5.92
N LEU A 48 -12.44 25.24 6.91
CA LEU A 48 -11.54 25.56 8.02
C LEU A 48 -10.12 25.94 7.57
N ASN A 49 -9.97 26.46 6.35
CA ASN A 49 -8.67 26.70 5.70
C ASN A 49 -7.73 25.47 5.70
N ALA A 50 -8.32 24.27 5.77
CA ALA A 50 -7.57 23.03 5.73
C ALA A 50 -7.19 22.64 4.30
N SER A 51 -6.14 21.85 4.15
CA SER A 51 -5.84 21.17 2.88
C SER A 51 -6.83 20.03 2.64
N VAL A 52 -6.90 19.56 1.40
CA VAL A 52 -7.73 18.41 1.02
C VAL A 52 -7.44 17.16 1.89
N PHE A 53 -6.20 16.98 2.34
CA PHE A 53 -5.80 15.87 3.19
C PHE A 53 -6.15 16.07 4.67
N ASP A 54 -6.11 17.31 5.15
CA ASP A 54 -6.33 17.59 6.58
C ASP A 54 -7.81 17.77 6.92
N LEU A 55 -8.63 18.15 5.92
CA LEU A 55 -10.03 18.50 6.17
C LEU A 55 -10.83 17.34 6.74
N MET A 56 -10.62 16.14 6.21
CA MET A 56 -11.33 14.95 6.68
C MET A 56 -11.05 14.67 8.15
N VAL A 57 -9.78 14.75 8.55
CA VAL A 57 -9.38 14.56 9.95
C VAL A 57 -9.98 15.64 10.86
N ARG A 58 -9.99 16.91 10.42
CA ARG A 58 -10.51 18.04 11.21
C ARG A 58 -12.03 18.05 11.34
N LYS A 59 -12.74 17.55 10.34
CA LYS A 59 -14.21 17.48 10.32
C LYS A 59 -14.79 16.23 10.94
N ALA A 60 -14.02 15.16 10.99
CA ALA A 60 -14.51 13.90 11.56
C ALA A 60 -14.72 14.01 13.07
N THR A 61 -15.88 13.58 13.56
CA THR A 61 -16.12 13.40 15.00
C THR A 61 -15.24 12.29 15.55
N LEU A 62 -15.07 11.20 14.78
CA LEU A 62 -14.21 10.06 15.07
C LEU A 62 -13.56 9.61 13.75
N LEU A 63 -12.24 9.47 13.76
CA LEU A 63 -11.48 8.89 12.65
C LEU A 63 -10.92 7.54 13.09
N LEU A 64 -11.35 6.49 12.43
CA LEU A 64 -10.83 5.14 12.63
C LEU A 64 -9.66 4.92 11.67
N GLN A 65 -8.46 4.84 12.24
CA GLN A 65 -7.23 4.59 11.48
C GLN A 65 -6.93 3.10 11.49
N SER A 66 -6.89 2.47 10.31
CA SER A 66 -6.38 1.10 10.22
C SER A 66 -4.90 1.07 10.58
N GLY A 67 -4.46 -0.02 11.22
CA GLY A 67 -3.09 -0.17 11.69
C GLY A 67 -2.92 -0.01 13.18
N SER A 68 -1.68 0.07 13.65
CA SER A 68 -1.33 0.20 15.05
C SER A 68 -0.44 1.42 15.30
N PRO A 69 -0.48 2.01 16.52
CA PRO A 69 0.42 3.11 16.86
C PRO A 69 1.91 2.77 16.71
N GLY A 70 2.29 1.49 16.88
CA GLY A 70 3.68 1.05 16.75
C GLY A 70 4.20 1.02 15.31
N PHE A 71 3.31 1.06 14.34
CA PHE A 71 3.66 1.14 12.91
C PHE A 71 3.71 2.58 12.38
N GLU A 72 3.33 3.55 13.20
CA GLU A 72 3.28 4.97 12.84
C GLU A 72 4.46 5.75 13.43
N TYR A 73 4.80 6.87 12.77
CA TYR A 73 5.71 7.82 13.38
C TYR A 73 5.10 8.43 14.63
N TYR A 74 5.91 8.59 15.68
CA TYR A 74 5.47 9.29 16.89
C TYR A 74 4.99 10.72 16.56
N ARG A 75 3.81 11.06 17.05
CA ARG A 75 3.19 12.37 16.85
C ARG A 75 2.64 12.89 18.18
N SER A 76 3.27 13.94 18.71
CA SER A 76 2.76 14.64 19.88
C SER A 76 1.51 15.48 19.61
N ASP A 77 1.22 15.73 18.32
CA ASP A 77 0.09 16.52 17.81
C ASP A 77 -1.04 15.66 17.23
N LEU A 78 -1.08 14.38 17.55
CA LEU A 78 -2.14 13.48 17.09
C LEU A 78 -3.48 13.92 17.68
N SER A 79 -4.46 14.13 16.81
CA SER A 79 -5.79 14.58 17.24
C SER A 79 -6.50 13.52 18.10
N SER A 80 -7.19 14.01 19.14
CA SER A 80 -7.89 13.13 20.10
C SER A 80 -9.08 12.37 19.50
N ASN A 81 -9.54 12.73 18.30
CA ASN A 81 -10.59 12.02 17.58
C ASN A 81 -10.10 10.83 16.75
N ILE A 82 -8.77 10.57 16.72
CA ILE A 82 -8.19 9.44 16.00
C ILE A 82 -8.13 8.22 16.92
N ARG A 83 -8.57 7.06 16.42
CA ARG A 83 -8.47 5.76 17.10
C ARG A 83 -7.87 4.75 16.14
N PHE A 84 -6.82 4.07 16.58
CA PHE A 84 -6.28 2.92 15.87
C PHE A 84 -7.15 1.69 16.13
N ILE A 85 -7.46 0.95 15.07
CA ILE A 85 -8.38 -0.20 15.12
C ILE A 85 -7.74 -1.50 14.63
N GLY A 86 -6.44 -1.53 14.40
CA GLY A 86 -5.73 -2.68 13.85
C GLY A 86 -5.89 -2.81 12.34
N ALA A 87 -5.43 -3.91 11.80
CA ALA A 87 -5.58 -4.22 10.38
C ALA A 87 -7.05 -4.47 10.04
N LEU A 88 -7.51 -3.90 8.92
CA LEU A 88 -8.82 -4.20 8.35
C LEU A 88 -8.69 -5.46 7.49
N LEU A 89 -8.85 -6.61 8.11
CA LEU A 89 -8.84 -7.87 7.39
C LEU A 89 -10.16 -8.07 6.62
N PRO A 90 -10.11 -8.73 5.46
CA PRO A 90 -11.31 -9.08 4.72
C PRO A 90 -12.30 -9.82 5.63
N HIS A 91 -13.56 -9.42 5.63
CA HIS A 91 -14.58 -10.17 6.35
C HIS A 91 -14.76 -11.53 5.66
N GLN A 92 -14.59 -12.61 6.40
CA GLN A 92 -14.79 -13.98 5.92
C GLN A 92 -16.28 -14.30 5.62
N GLY A 93 -17.00 -13.34 4.99
CA GLY A 93 -18.37 -13.52 4.54
C GLY A 93 -18.41 -14.28 3.23
N LYS A 94 -18.75 -15.53 3.24
CA LYS A 94 -18.78 -16.48 2.12
C LYS A 94 -17.36 -16.75 1.59
N LYS A 95 -16.68 -17.71 2.20
CA LYS A 95 -15.49 -18.37 1.63
C LYS A 95 -15.77 -18.61 0.16
N HIS A 96 -14.83 -18.25 -0.71
CA HIS A 96 -14.86 -18.70 -2.09
C HIS A 96 -15.14 -20.20 -2.06
N LYS A 97 -16.08 -20.67 -2.88
CA LYS A 97 -16.49 -22.10 -2.89
C LYS A 97 -15.31 -23.04 -3.11
N THR A 98 -14.23 -22.53 -3.71
CA THR A 98 -12.98 -23.25 -3.94
C THR A 98 -11.82 -22.29 -3.66
N PRO A 99 -11.03 -22.49 -2.58
CA PRO A 99 -9.81 -21.72 -2.33
C PRO A 99 -8.84 -21.87 -3.51
N TRP A 100 -8.08 -20.81 -3.78
CA TRP A 100 -6.99 -20.90 -4.75
C TRP A 100 -5.89 -21.80 -4.19
N PHE A 101 -5.42 -22.73 -5.00
CA PHE A 101 -4.37 -23.68 -4.63
C PHE A 101 -3.62 -24.13 -5.89
N ASP A 102 -2.31 -24.26 -5.78
CA ASP A 102 -1.44 -24.87 -6.79
C ASP A 102 -0.62 -25.97 -6.13
N GLU A 103 -0.57 -27.15 -6.76
CA GLU A 103 0.11 -28.34 -6.21
C GLU A 103 1.60 -28.11 -5.96
N ARG A 104 2.22 -27.18 -6.69
CA ARG A 104 3.62 -26.80 -6.51
C ARG A 104 3.92 -26.26 -5.11
N LEU A 105 2.94 -25.67 -4.42
CA LEU A 105 3.08 -25.23 -3.03
C LEU A 105 3.48 -26.35 -2.06
N ASN A 106 3.15 -27.60 -2.39
CA ASN A 106 3.54 -28.76 -1.59
C ASN A 106 4.85 -29.40 -2.06
N LEU A 107 5.36 -29.02 -3.23
CA LEU A 107 6.56 -29.64 -3.81
C LEU A 107 7.84 -28.89 -3.45
N TYR A 108 7.74 -27.59 -3.21
CA TYR A 108 8.88 -26.75 -2.89
C TYR A 108 8.99 -26.54 -1.38
N LYS A 109 10.21 -26.49 -0.90
CA LYS A 109 10.52 -26.31 0.53
C LYS A 109 10.40 -24.85 0.96
N GLU A 110 10.65 -23.93 0.04
CA GLU A 110 10.64 -22.49 0.26
C GLU A 110 9.76 -21.81 -0.78
N VAL A 111 8.89 -20.92 -0.31
CA VAL A 111 7.92 -20.18 -1.14
C VAL A 111 8.09 -18.68 -0.92
N ILE A 112 8.35 -17.95 -1.99
CA ILE A 112 8.36 -16.49 -2.00
C ILE A 112 7.08 -15.98 -2.64
N LEU A 113 6.31 -15.19 -1.91
CA LEU A 113 5.22 -14.40 -2.47
C LEU A 113 5.72 -13.00 -2.80
N VAL A 114 5.57 -12.58 -4.07
CA VAL A 114 5.93 -11.22 -4.50
C VAL A 114 4.73 -10.48 -5.09
N THR A 115 4.53 -9.24 -4.65
CA THR A 115 3.51 -8.34 -5.18
C THR A 115 3.98 -6.90 -5.18
N GLN A 116 3.55 -6.12 -6.16
CA GLN A 116 3.81 -4.67 -6.15
C GLN A 116 2.52 -3.84 -5.96
N GLY A 117 1.42 -4.48 -5.59
CA GLY A 117 0.13 -3.85 -5.39
C GLY A 117 -0.58 -3.54 -6.71
N THR A 118 -1.59 -2.67 -6.66
CA THR A 118 -2.46 -2.37 -7.82
C THR A 118 -2.23 -0.98 -8.42
N VAL A 119 -1.49 -0.11 -7.76
CA VAL A 119 -1.21 1.28 -8.20
C VAL A 119 0.05 1.34 -9.07
N GLU A 120 1.10 0.65 -8.65
CA GLU A 120 2.33 0.52 -9.43
C GLU A 120 2.10 -0.52 -10.53
N ARG A 121 2.29 -0.11 -11.78
CA ARG A 121 2.09 -0.97 -12.96
C ARG A 121 3.37 -1.41 -13.62
N ASP A 122 4.48 -0.77 -13.28
CA ASP A 122 5.79 -1.08 -13.84
C ASP A 122 6.37 -2.34 -13.19
N VAL A 123 6.16 -3.49 -13.80
CA VAL A 123 6.59 -4.81 -13.29
C VAL A 123 8.11 -4.96 -13.21
N GLU A 124 8.86 -4.12 -13.92
CA GLU A 124 10.33 -4.14 -13.91
C GLU A 124 10.94 -3.66 -12.57
N LYS A 125 10.15 -3.04 -11.69
CA LYS A 125 10.66 -2.52 -10.43
C LYS A 125 10.85 -3.57 -9.34
N ILE A 126 9.92 -4.52 -9.22
CA ILE A 126 9.92 -5.51 -8.14
C ILE A 126 9.74 -6.92 -8.69
N ILE A 127 8.71 -7.16 -9.50
CA ILE A 127 8.35 -8.51 -9.94
C ILE A 127 9.46 -9.09 -10.81
N VAL A 128 9.86 -8.40 -11.86
CA VAL A 128 10.90 -8.90 -12.77
C VAL A 128 12.23 -9.17 -12.08
N PRO A 129 12.80 -8.28 -11.24
CA PRO A 129 14.02 -8.58 -10.50
C PRO A 129 13.93 -9.85 -9.63
N VAL A 130 12.78 -10.09 -9.01
CA VAL A 130 12.56 -11.32 -8.21
C VAL A 130 12.50 -12.54 -9.11
N LEU A 131 11.72 -12.49 -10.19
CA LEU A 131 11.63 -13.61 -11.15
C LEU A 131 13.00 -13.94 -11.76
N GLU A 132 13.77 -12.94 -12.17
CA GLU A 132 15.13 -13.13 -12.70
C GLU A 132 16.08 -13.77 -11.69
N ALA A 133 15.99 -13.35 -10.42
CA ALA A 133 16.87 -13.86 -9.37
C ALA A 133 16.60 -15.34 -9.03
N TYR A 134 15.35 -15.79 -9.17
CA TYR A 134 14.93 -17.12 -8.71
C TYR A 134 14.50 -18.08 -9.81
N LYS A 135 14.48 -17.69 -11.09
CA LYS A 135 14.00 -18.54 -12.21
C LYS A 135 14.66 -19.90 -12.31
N ASP A 136 15.94 -20.01 -11.92
CA ASP A 136 16.73 -21.24 -12.01
C ASP A 136 17.07 -21.81 -10.61
N SER A 137 16.24 -21.49 -9.59
CA SER A 137 16.46 -21.93 -8.20
C SER A 137 15.49 -23.04 -7.78
N GLU A 138 15.74 -23.61 -6.60
CA GLU A 138 14.84 -24.57 -5.94
C GLU A 138 13.74 -23.92 -5.09
N VAL A 139 13.55 -22.60 -5.23
CA VAL A 139 12.53 -21.80 -4.53
C VAL A 139 11.33 -21.60 -5.44
N LEU A 140 10.12 -21.80 -4.92
CA LEU A 140 8.91 -21.44 -5.61
C LEU A 140 8.64 -19.94 -5.47
N VAL A 141 8.48 -19.24 -6.59
CA VAL A 141 8.04 -17.84 -6.57
C VAL A 141 6.61 -17.75 -7.06
N VAL A 142 5.77 -17.16 -6.23
CA VAL A 142 4.38 -16.81 -6.57
C VAL A 142 4.29 -15.31 -6.73
N ALA A 143 4.05 -14.84 -7.94
CA ALA A 143 3.95 -13.42 -8.28
C ALA A 143 2.50 -13.04 -8.57
N THR A 144 2.02 -11.96 -7.90
CA THR A 144 0.73 -11.34 -8.22
C THR A 144 0.96 -9.96 -8.83
N THR A 145 0.49 -9.80 -10.08
CA THR A 145 0.80 -8.62 -10.90
C THR A 145 -0.21 -7.48 -10.74
N GLY A 146 -1.35 -7.74 -10.09
CA GLY A 146 -2.47 -6.78 -10.05
C GLY A 146 -3.11 -6.53 -11.42
N GLY A 147 -2.94 -7.47 -12.36
CA GLY A 147 -3.41 -7.36 -13.74
C GLY A 147 -2.44 -6.62 -14.69
N SER A 148 -1.19 -6.38 -14.26
CA SER A 148 -0.20 -5.71 -15.10
C SER A 148 0.72 -6.72 -15.78
N ASP A 149 0.69 -6.76 -17.12
CA ASP A 149 1.62 -7.52 -17.99
C ASP A 149 1.75 -9.01 -17.70
N THR A 150 0.78 -9.67 -17.06
CA THR A 150 0.83 -11.06 -16.64
C THR A 150 1.12 -12.03 -17.78
N ALA A 151 0.45 -11.86 -18.92
CA ALA A 151 0.66 -12.72 -20.09
C ALA A 151 2.08 -12.58 -20.66
N MET A 152 2.60 -11.36 -20.69
CA MET A 152 3.98 -11.09 -21.12
C MET A 152 4.98 -11.73 -20.15
N LEU A 153 4.77 -11.59 -18.84
CA LEU A 153 5.64 -12.19 -17.84
C LEU A 153 5.63 -13.72 -17.90
N ARG A 154 4.49 -14.36 -18.07
CA ARG A 154 4.40 -15.81 -18.28
C ARG A 154 5.18 -16.29 -19.51
N SER A 155 5.13 -15.52 -20.60
CA SER A 155 5.89 -15.81 -21.81
C SER A 155 7.40 -15.59 -21.63
N ARG A 156 7.79 -14.55 -20.88
CA ARG A 156 9.20 -14.22 -20.60
C ARG A 156 9.84 -15.20 -19.61
N PHE A 157 9.05 -15.73 -18.68
CA PHE A 157 9.51 -16.57 -17.58
C PHE A 157 8.78 -17.94 -17.54
N PRO A 158 8.96 -18.83 -18.53
CA PRO A 158 8.27 -20.10 -18.62
C PRO A 158 8.94 -21.17 -17.72
N HIS A 159 9.23 -20.85 -16.46
CA HIS A 159 9.93 -21.73 -15.53
C HIS A 159 8.93 -22.41 -14.58
N VAL A 160 9.19 -23.71 -14.31
CA VAL A 160 8.29 -24.53 -13.51
C VAL A 160 8.13 -24.06 -12.07
N ASN A 161 9.17 -23.41 -11.52
CA ASN A 161 9.18 -22.85 -10.17
C ASN A 161 8.62 -21.44 -10.08
N LEU A 162 8.00 -20.91 -11.14
CA LEU A 162 7.39 -19.59 -11.13
C LEU A 162 5.90 -19.70 -11.41
N ILE A 163 5.09 -19.15 -10.51
CA ILE A 163 3.65 -18.96 -10.64
C ILE A 163 3.40 -17.46 -10.82
N ILE A 164 2.75 -17.07 -11.91
CA ILE A 164 2.49 -15.67 -12.21
C ILE A 164 1.00 -15.51 -12.47
N GLU A 165 0.30 -14.80 -11.58
CA GLU A 165 -1.15 -14.61 -11.63
C GLU A 165 -1.50 -13.12 -11.57
N ASP A 166 -2.70 -12.77 -12.08
CA ASP A 166 -3.22 -11.41 -11.93
C ASP A 166 -3.50 -11.10 -10.46
N PHE A 167 -4.26 -11.98 -9.82
CA PHE A 167 -4.67 -11.88 -8.43
C PHE A 167 -4.76 -13.26 -7.81
N ILE A 168 -4.31 -13.36 -6.57
CA ILE A 168 -4.53 -14.52 -5.69
C ILE A 168 -5.10 -13.97 -4.38
N PRO A 169 -6.15 -14.57 -3.80
CA PRO A 169 -6.59 -14.20 -2.47
C PRO A 169 -5.45 -14.39 -1.47
N PHE A 170 -5.09 -13.35 -0.74
CA PHE A 170 -3.96 -13.43 0.20
C PHE A 170 -4.21 -14.44 1.33
N GLU A 171 -5.47 -14.62 1.73
CA GLU A 171 -5.86 -15.64 2.71
C GLU A 171 -5.53 -17.08 2.27
N ASP A 172 -5.47 -17.32 0.94
CA ASP A 172 -5.17 -18.64 0.39
C ASP A 172 -3.66 -18.87 0.23
N ILE A 173 -2.87 -17.85 -0.12
CA ILE A 173 -1.43 -18.01 -0.40
C ILE A 173 -0.52 -17.69 0.79
N MET A 174 -0.88 -16.74 1.65
CA MET A 174 -0.04 -16.32 2.78
C MET A 174 0.34 -17.46 3.74
N PRO A 175 -0.52 -18.46 4.01
CA PRO A 175 -0.15 -19.60 4.86
C PRO A 175 1.00 -20.45 4.31
N TYR A 176 1.30 -20.37 3.02
CA TYR A 176 2.37 -21.10 2.36
C TYR A 176 3.63 -20.29 2.15
N ALA A 177 3.56 -18.96 2.28
CA ALA A 177 4.68 -18.07 1.97
C ALA A 177 5.66 -17.99 3.16
N ASP A 178 6.92 -18.35 2.92
CA ASP A 178 8.01 -18.15 3.87
C ASP A 178 8.55 -16.72 3.83
N VAL A 179 8.51 -16.10 2.65
CA VAL A 179 8.97 -14.72 2.42
C VAL A 179 7.93 -13.95 1.63
N TYR A 180 7.62 -12.75 2.10
CA TYR A 180 6.73 -11.82 1.40
C TYR A 180 7.50 -10.58 0.93
N ILE A 181 7.58 -10.39 -0.39
CA ILE A 181 8.23 -9.25 -1.03
C ILE A 181 7.15 -8.30 -1.56
N THR A 182 7.19 -7.07 -1.12
CA THR A 182 6.17 -6.07 -1.48
C THR A 182 6.80 -4.68 -1.65
N ASN A 183 6.11 -3.78 -2.36
CA ASN A 183 6.48 -2.37 -2.45
C ASN A 183 6.29 -1.58 -1.14
N GLY A 184 5.92 -2.23 -0.04
CA GLY A 184 5.71 -1.58 1.25
C GLY A 184 4.46 -0.70 1.32
N GLY A 185 3.50 -0.91 0.44
CA GLY A 185 2.21 -0.23 0.51
C GLY A 185 1.50 -0.56 1.83
N TYR A 186 0.89 0.46 2.47
CA TYR A 186 0.28 0.32 3.80
C TYR A 186 -0.67 -0.88 3.89
N GLY A 187 -1.59 -1.04 2.92
CA GLY A 187 -2.54 -2.15 2.90
C GLY A 187 -1.94 -3.53 2.66
N GLY A 188 -0.73 -3.59 2.06
CA GLY A 188 -0.04 -4.86 1.84
C GLY A 188 0.84 -5.30 3.00
N VAL A 189 1.16 -4.37 3.94
CA VAL A 189 1.98 -4.64 5.12
C VAL A 189 1.11 -4.90 6.35
N MET A 190 -0.09 -4.31 6.40
CA MET A 190 -1.06 -4.47 7.49
C MET A 190 -1.96 -5.67 7.27
#